data_7f93c63c24bb38f7bd24e12ecf0f4d0e
#
_entry.id   7f93c63c24bb38f7bd24e12ecf0f4d0e
#
_cell.length_a   1.000
_cell.length_b   1.000
_cell.length_c   1.000
_cell.angle_alpha   90.00
_cell.angle_beta   90.00
_cell.angle_gamma   90.00
#
_symmetry.space_group_name_H-M   'P 1'
#
loop_
_entity.id
_entity.type
_entity.pdbx_description
1 polymer ?
#
loop_
_entity_poly.entity_id
_entity_poly.type
_entity_poly.pdbx_seq_one_letter_code
_entity_poly.pdbx_strand_id
1 'polypeptide(L)'
;MWMMPSPRQRLQALLRQSAMRSGFQVQITRILLPRALGEATADARDCVAYRLPRVRPSGHSRQIPWQVFKLVSHANQGLAEGWSWAKGEGELDPEALEIVAELLRDLPGDVYGLESTPVSASVYWEERGTPETVALIHQLLARLLAAGI
;
A
#
# COMPACT_ATOMS: atom_id res chain seq x y z
N MET A 1 0.79 21.57 31.05
CA MET A 1 2.04 21.85 30.33
C MET A 1 1.86 21.51 28.86
N TRP A 2 2.06 22.49 27.98
CA TRP A 2 1.91 22.29 26.55
C TRP A 2 3.14 21.62 25.98
N MET A 3 2.98 20.43 25.42
CA MET A 3 4.04 19.81 24.64
C MET A 3 3.88 20.21 23.19
N MET A 4 4.88 20.87 22.62
CA MET A 4 4.88 21.18 21.20
C MET A 4 5.12 19.91 20.37
N PRO A 5 4.45 19.76 19.21
CA PRO A 5 4.71 18.63 18.32
C PRO A 5 6.19 18.59 17.90
N SER A 6 6.76 17.40 17.83
CA SER A 6 8.09 17.22 17.25
C SER A 6 8.11 17.55 15.77
N PRO A 7 9.30 17.82 15.16
CA PRO A 7 9.38 17.96 13.70
C PRO A 7 8.80 16.78 12.93
N ARG A 8 8.98 15.57 13.47
CA ARG A 8 8.41 14.35 12.88
C ARG A 8 6.88 14.37 12.92
N GLN A 9 6.30 14.73 14.05
CA GLN A 9 4.83 14.83 14.19
C GLN A 9 4.25 15.90 13.27
N ARG A 10 4.94 17.04 13.12
CA ARG A 10 4.51 18.11 12.21
C ARG A 10 4.53 17.65 10.75
N LEU A 11 5.57 16.93 10.34
CA LEU A 11 5.66 16.37 9.00
C LEU A 11 4.52 15.36 8.75
N GLN A 12 4.28 14.46 9.69
CA GLN A 12 3.18 13.49 9.57
C GLN A 12 1.84 14.18 9.44
N ALA A 13 1.59 15.21 10.24
CA ALA A 13 0.35 15.99 10.16
C ALA A 13 0.20 16.66 8.79
N LEU A 14 1.27 17.24 8.26
CA LEU A 14 1.29 17.86 6.95
C LEU A 14 0.99 16.85 5.83
N LEU A 15 1.64 15.69 5.86
CA LEU A 15 1.44 14.64 4.86
C LEU A 15 0.01 14.11 4.89
N ARG A 16 -0.52 13.85 6.08
CA ARG A 16 -1.89 13.34 6.25
C ARG A 16 -2.93 14.35 5.81
N GLN A 17 -2.70 15.63 6.10
CA GLN A 17 -3.58 16.70 5.65
C GLN A 17 -3.57 16.83 4.12
N SER A 18 -2.39 16.78 3.51
CA SER A 18 -2.23 16.77 2.04
C SER A 18 -2.94 15.57 1.41
N ALA A 19 -2.80 14.39 2.02
CA ALA A 19 -3.46 13.18 1.56
C ALA A 19 -4.99 13.30 1.61
N MET A 20 -5.53 13.77 2.72
CA MET A 20 -6.99 13.94 2.87
C MET A 20 -7.55 14.94 1.85
N ARG A 21 -6.82 16.00 1.54
CA ARG A 21 -7.21 16.96 0.48
C ARG A 21 -7.23 16.31 -0.91
N SER A 22 -6.41 15.31 -1.13
CA SER A 22 -6.34 14.56 -2.40
C SER A 22 -7.35 13.42 -2.49
N GLY A 23 -8.19 13.23 -1.48
CA GLY A 23 -9.20 12.18 -1.46
C GLY A 23 -8.78 10.89 -0.76
N PHE A 24 -7.60 10.83 -0.15
CA PHE A 24 -7.19 9.69 0.64
C PHE A 24 -7.96 9.61 1.97
N GLN A 25 -8.20 8.39 2.40
CA GLN A 25 -8.53 8.06 3.79
C GLN A 25 -7.24 7.61 4.47
N VAL A 26 -6.85 8.29 5.54
CA VAL A 26 -5.67 7.94 6.33
C VAL A 26 -6.14 7.12 7.53
N GLN A 27 -5.61 5.92 7.67
CA GLN A 27 -6.01 4.99 8.73
C GLN A 27 -4.79 4.42 9.43
N ILE A 28 -4.78 4.51 10.75
CA ILE A 28 -3.80 3.79 11.58
C ILE A 28 -4.40 2.43 11.88
N THR A 29 -3.70 1.37 11.50
CA THR A 29 -4.21 0.01 11.61
C THR A 29 -3.09 -0.94 12.00
N ARG A 30 -3.47 -2.10 12.54
CA ARG A 30 -2.55 -3.20 12.83
C ARG A 30 -2.72 -4.29 11.79
N ILE A 31 -1.64 -4.70 11.18
CA ILE A 31 -1.64 -5.74 10.15
C ILE A 31 -0.76 -6.91 10.56
N LEU A 32 -1.09 -8.09 10.03
CA LEU A 32 -0.28 -9.28 10.15
C LEU A 32 0.55 -9.41 8.87
N LEU A 33 1.86 -9.29 9.00
CA LEU A 33 2.80 -9.44 7.88
C LEU A 33 2.94 -10.92 7.52
N PRO A 34 3.25 -11.25 6.24
CA PRO A 34 3.65 -12.60 5.89
C PRO A 34 4.85 -13.04 6.71
N ARG A 35 4.92 -14.35 7.00
CA ARG A 35 6.08 -14.90 7.70
C ARG A 35 7.31 -14.79 6.79
N ALA A 36 8.32 -14.06 7.22
CA ALA A 36 9.57 -13.93 6.50
C ALA A 36 10.36 -15.25 6.51
N LEU A 37 11.27 -15.41 5.55
CA LEU A 37 12.17 -16.55 5.50
C LEU A 37 12.99 -16.65 6.79
N GLY A 38 13.02 -17.83 7.40
CA GLY A 38 13.75 -18.08 8.64
C GLY A 38 12.99 -17.73 9.92
N GLU A 39 11.80 -17.15 9.83
CA GLU A 39 10.96 -16.86 10.98
C GLU A 39 9.95 -17.98 11.24
N ALA A 40 9.71 -18.29 12.51
CA ALA A 40 8.77 -19.32 12.91
C ALA A 40 7.31 -18.84 12.89
N THR A 41 7.06 -17.54 13.12
CA THR A 41 5.74 -16.94 13.21
C THR A 41 5.66 -15.64 12.41
N ALA A 42 4.44 -15.28 12.00
CA ALA A 42 4.18 -13.99 11.37
C ALA A 42 4.19 -12.87 12.41
N ASP A 43 4.72 -11.71 12.02
CA ASP A 43 4.77 -10.52 12.88
C ASP A 43 3.51 -9.67 12.67
N ALA A 44 3.01 -9.11 13.78
CA ALA A 44 2.02 -8.04 13.74
C ALA A 44 2.72 -6.68 13.82
N ARG A 45 2.24 -5.72 13.04
CA ARG A 45 2.83 -4.38 12.96
C ARG A 45 1.75 -3.31 12.96
N ASP A 46 1.96 -2.24 13.73
CA ASP A 46 1.15 -1.05 13.64
C ASP A 46 1.60 -0.24 12.42
N CYS A 47 0.64 0.14 11.58
CA CYS A 47 0.90 0.74 10.28
C CYS A 47 -0.01 1.93 10.06
N VAL A 48 0.44 2.86 9.21
CA VAL A 48 -0.44 3.86 8.63
C VAL A 48 -0.72 3.49 7.17
N ALA A 49 -2.00 3.45 6.83
CA ALA A 49 -2.47 3.19 5.48
C ALA A 49 -3.03 4.48 4.86
N TYR A 50 -2.63 4.77 3.63
CA TYR A 50 -3.26 5.80 2.81
C TYR A 50 -4.11 5.08 1.77
N ARG A 51 -5.44 5.18 1.90
CA ARG A 51 -6.42 4.46 1.09
C ARG A 51 -7.09 5.38 0.09
N LEU A 52 -6.99 5.05 -1.17
CA LEU A 52 -7.69 5.77 -2.24
C LEU A 52 -8.97 5.00 -2.60
N PRO A 53 -10.17 5.55 -2.30
CA PRO A 53 -11.42 4.86 -2.58
C PRO A 53 -11.66 4.68 -4.07
N ARG A 54 -12.31 3.58 -4.44
CA ARG A 54 -12.81 3.38 -5.80
C ARG A 54 -14.06 4.21 -6.01
N VAL A 55 -14.12 4.95 -7.12
CA VAL A 55 -15.26 5.80 -7.46
C VAL A 55 -16.48 4.97 -7.85
N ARG A 56 -16.27 3.79 -8.45
CA ARG A 56 -17.32 2.83 -8.78
C ARG A 56 -16.83 1.42 -8.57
N PRO A 57 -17.53 0.58 -7.79
CA PRO A 57 -17.29 -0.84 -7.89
C PRO A 57 -17.60 -1.27 -9.33
N SER A 58 -16.65 -1.92 -9.98
CA SER A 58 -16.88 -2.43 -11.33
C SER A 58 -17.99 -3.49 -11.24
N GLY A 59 -19.17 -3.19 -11.83
CA GLY A 59 -20.36 -3.99 -11.64
C GLY A 59 -20.32 -5.38 -12.29
N HIS A 60 -19.23 -5.78 -12.93
CA HIS A 60 -19.14 -7.02 -13.68
C HIS A 60 -17.87 -7.83 -13.44
N SER A 61 -16.82 -7.27 -12.85
CA SER A 61 -15.64 -8.02 -12.49
C SER A 61 -15.53 -8.11 -10.97
N ARG A 62 -15.50 -9.34 -10.49
CA ARG A 62 -15.25 -9.62 -9.09
C ARG A 62 -13.83 -9.20 -8.77
N GLN A 63 -13.67 -8.09 -8.07
CA GLN A 63 -12.38 -7.63 -7.59
C GLN A 63 -11.83 -8.66 -6.59
N ILE A 64 -10.68 -9.21 -6.90
CA ILE A 64 -10.01 -10.15 -6.02
C ILE A 64 -9.13 -9.34 -5.07
N PRO A 65 -9.38 -9.41 -3.74
CA PRO A 65 -8.51 -8.72 -2.78
C PRO A 65 -7.11 -9.30 -2.80
N TRP A 66 -6.10 -8.42 -2.85
CA TRP A 66 -4.71 -8.85 -2.73
C TRP A 66 -3.90 -7.84 -1.93
N GLN A 67 -2.82 -8.32 -1.34
CA GLN A 67 -1.96 -7.53 -0.48
C GLN A 67 -0.53 -8.04 -0.55
N VAL A 68 0.41 -7.13 -0.79
CA VAL A 68 1.84 -7.45 -0.84
C VAL A 68 2.62 -6.57 0.11
N PHE A 69 3.69 -7.11 0.66
CA PHE A 69 4.60 -6.40 1.55
C PHE A 69 6.05 -6.57 1.12
N LYS A 70 6.86 -5.56 1.45
CA LYS A 70 8.29 -5.52 1.18
C LYS A 70 9.04 -6.35 2.21
N LEU A 71 9.05 -7.64 2.00
CA LEU A 71 9.83 -8.60 2.79
C LEU A 71 10.08 -9.84 1.94
N VAL A 72 11.04 -10.66 2.35
CA VAL A 72 11.37 -11.91 1.65
C VAL A 72 10.68 -13.09 2.35
N SER A 73 9.82 -13.79 1.60
CA SER A 73 9.13 -15.00 2.07
C SER A 73 8.97 -15.98 0.91
N HIS A 74 8.39 -17.15 1.20
CA HIS A 74 8.09 -18.14 0.16
C HIS A 74 6.91 -17.73 -0.73
N ALA A 75 6.05 -16.84 -0.26
CA ALA A 75 4.84 -16.37 -0.97
C ALA A 75 5.20 -15.19 -1.88
N ASN A 76 5.95 -15.43 -2.96
CA ASN A 76 6.47 -14.37 -3.83
C ASN A 76 6.19 -14.58 -5.32
N GLN A 77 5.27 -15.44 -5.67
CA GLN A 77 5.00 -15.81 -7.06
C GLN A 77 4.62 -14.59 -7.92
N GLY A 78 5.40 -14.35 -8.97
CA GLY A 78 5.14 -13.29 -9.94
C GLY A 78 5.48 -11.88 -9.48
N LEU A 79 6.03 -11.70 -8.27
CA LEU A 79 6.40 -10.39 -7.72
C LEU A 79 7.85 -10.03 -8.00
N ALA A 80 8.13 -8.73 -7.98
CA ALA A 80 9.49 -8.21 -7.98
C ALA A 80 10.26 -8.72 -6.76
N GLU A 81 11.59 -8.82 -6.89
CA GLU A 81 12.47 -9.23 -5.81
C GLU A 81 12.26 -8.36 -4.55
N GLY A 82 12.17 -9.01 -3.40
CA GLY A 82 11.99 -8.34 -2.11
C GLY A 82 10.54 -8.13 -1.71
N TRP A 83 9.57 -8.52 -2.53
CA TRP A 83 8.15 -8.43 -2.21
C TRP A 83 7.52 -9.80 -2.04
N SER A 84 6.52 -9.88 -1.17
CA SER A 84 5.80 -11.12 -0.88
C SER A 84 4.30 -10.89 -0.69
N TRP A 85 3.52 -11.92 -1.00
CA TRP A 85 2.07 -11.90 -0.84
C TRP A 85 1.66 -12.14 0.61
N ALA A 86 0.80 -11.27 1.13
CA ALA A 86 0.01 -11.56 2.33
C ALA A 86 -1.35 -12.16 1.96
N LYS A 87 -1.89 -11.75 0.80
CA LYS A 87 -3.14 -12.27 0.23
C LYS A 87 -3.07 -12.27 -1.28
N GLY A 88 -3.77 -13.21 -1.92
CA GLY A 88 -4.01 -13.19 -3.36
C GLY A 88 -2.92 -13.80 -4.21
N GLU A 89 -1.97 -14.53 -3.63
CA GLU A 89 -0.95 -15.25 -4.41
C GLU A 89 -1.60 -16.17 -5.45
N GLY A 90 -1.18 -16.04 -6.70
CA GLY A 90 -1.69 -16.87 -7.80
C GLY A 90 -3.04 -16.45 -8.37
N GLU A 91 -3.67 -15.43 -7.82
CA GLU A 91 -5.03 -15.00 -8.23
C GLU A 91 -5.04 -14.00 -9.38
N LEU A 92 -3.95 -13.26 -9.58
CA LEU A 92 -3.87 -12.27 -10.65
C LEU A 92 -3.35 -12.90 -11.94
N ASP A 93 -3.91 -12.46 -13.07
CA ASP A 93 -3.40 -12.88 -14.38
C ASP A 93 -2.05 -12.22 -14.72
N PRO A 94 -1.34 -12.70 -15.76
CA PRO A 94 -0.02 -12.16 -16.11
C PRO A 94 0.01 -10.67 -16.42
N GLU A 95 -1.03 -10.12 -17.04
CA GLU A 95 -1.10 -8.69 -17.35
C GLU A 95 -1.23 -7.86 -16.08
N ALA A 96 -2.08 -8.30 -15.16
CA ALA A 96 -2.23 -7.66 -13.86
C ALA A 96 -0.93 -7.72 -13.05
N LEU A 97 -0.24 -8.85 -13.06
CA LEU A 97 1.06 -9.00 -12.39
C LEU A 97 2.13 -8.04 -12.94
N GLU A 98 2.15 -7.81 -14.25
CA GLU A 98 3.06 -6.83 -14.86
C GLU A 98 2.78 -5.40 -14.36
N ILE A 99 1.52 -5.01 -14.28
CA ILE A 99 1.12 -3.69 -13.77
C ILE A 99 1.54 -3.55 -12.31
N VAL A 100 1.27 -4.56 -11.50
CA VAL A 100 1.69 -4.57 -10.09
C VAL A 100 3.22 -4.45 -9.99
N ALA A 101 3.98 -5.21 -10.77
CA ALA A 101 5.44 -5.16 -10.76
C ALA A 101 5.97 -3.76 -11.12
N GLU A 102 5.39 -3.10 -12.11
CA GLU A 102 5.75 -1.72 -12.47
C GLU A 102 5.46 -0.74 -11.33
N LEU A 103 4.29 -0.85 -10.71
CA LEU A 103 3.90 0.00 -9.59
C LEU A 103 4.85 -0.18 -8.41
N LEU A 104 5.22 -1.41 -8.08
CA LEU A 104 6.16 -1.69 -7.00
C LEU A 104 7.54 -1.08 -7.23
N ARG A 105 7.99 -1.01 -8.48
CA ARG A 105 9.25 -0.35 -8.85
C ARG A 105 9.18 1.17 -8.73
N ASP A 106 8.02 1.75 -9.02
CA ASP A 106 7.82 3.20 -9.05
C ASP A 106 7.48 3.78 -7.68
N LEU A 107 7.06 2.95 -6.72
CA LEU A 107 6.71 3.40 -5.38
C LEU A 107 7.92 4.00 -4.64
N PRO A 108 7.69 5.03 -3.79
CA PRO A 108 8.74 5.56 -2.92
C PRO A 108 9.36 4.45 -2.05
N GLY A 109 10.65 4.60 -1.74
CA GLY A 109 11.42 3.56 -1.04
C GLY A 109 10.93 3.21 0.36
N ASP A 110 10.22 4.12 1.03
CA ASP A 110 9.67 3.89 2.35
C ASP A 110 8.24 3.31 2.34
N VAL A 111 7.65 3.13 1.16
CA VAL A 111 6.42 2.34 1.02
C VAL A 111 6.78 0.87 1.12
N TYR A 112 6.19 0.18 2.09
CA TYR A 112 6.48 -1.23 2.35
C TYR A 112 5.27 -2.15 2.15
N GLY A 113 4.13 -1.61 1.76
CA GLY A 113 2.95 -2.40 1.44
C GLY A 113 2.07 -1.77 0.38
N LEU A 114 1.45 -2.62 -0.42
CA LEU A 114 0.47 -2.24 -1.45
C LEU A 114 -0.70 -3.21 -1.36
N GLU A 115 -1.91 -2.66 -1.38
CA GLU A 115 -3.14 -3.45 -1.21
C GLU A 115 -4.20 -2.98 -2.18
N SER A 116 -4.94 -3.93 -2.72
CA SER A 116 -6.15 -3.65 -3.49
C SER A 116 -7.32 -4.45 -2.92
N THR A 117 -8.44 -3.78 -2.71
CA THR A 117 -9.70 -4.37 -2.26
C THR A 117 -10.83 -3.91 -3.18
N PRO A 118 -12.04 -4.51 -3.07
CA PRO A 118 -13.19 -4.02 -3.83
C PRO A 118 -13.55 -2.56 -3.59
N VAL A 119 -13.13 -1.97 -2.48
CA VAL A 119 -13.51 -0.60 -2.09
C VAL A 119 -12.37 0.42 -2.24
N SER A 120 -11.11 0.00 -2.25
CA SER A 120 -9.98 0.93 -2.28
C SER A 120 -8.67 0.28 -2.75
N ALA A 121 -7.73 1.13 -3.16
CA ALA A 121 -6.32 0.78 -3.27
C ALA A 121 -5.55 1.55 -2.20
N SER A 122 -4.56 0.92 -1.59
CA SER A 122 -3.88 1.46 -0.41
C SER A 122 -2.40 1.20 -0.42
N VAL A 123 -1.64 2.14 0.16
CA VAL A 123 -0.24 1.91 0.51
C VAL A 123 -0.05 1.95 2.02
N TYR A 124 0.94 1.19 2.47
CA TYR A 124 1.47 1.24 3.84
C TYR A 124 2.87 1.81 3.74
N TRP A 125 3.17 2.87 4.48
CA TRP A 125 4.47 3.54 4.36
C TRP A 125 4.92 4.20 5.66
N GLU A 126 6.18 4.62 5.70
CA GLU A 126 6.80 5.21 6.89
C GLU A 126 6.58 6.72 7.00
N GLU A 127 5.89 7.31 6.02
CA GLU A 127 5.63 8.76 6.00
C GLU A 127 6.92 9.60 6.07
N ARG A 128 7.93 9.23 5.30
CA ARG A 128 9.25 9.92 5.24
C ARG A 128 9.41 10.77 3.99
N GLY A 129 8.33 11.14 3.36
CA GLY A 129 8.35 11.95 2.15
C GLY A 129 7.93 13.38 2.38
N THR A 130 7.49 13.97 1.29
CA THR A 130 6.98 15.34 1.20
C THR A 130 5.56 15.32 0.63
N PRO A 131 4.83 16.45 0.57
CA PRO A 131 3.55 16.49 -0.13
C PRO A 131 3.64 16.01 -1.59
N GLU A 132 4.76 16.23 -2.26
CA GLU A 132 5.00 15.72 -3.61
C GLU A 132 5.05 14.20 -3.64
N THR A 133 5.56 13.56 -2.59
CA THR A 133 5.52 12.10 -2.43
C THR A 133 4.07 11.61 -2.32
N VAL A 134 3.23 12.32 -1.57
CA VAL A 134 1.80 11.99 -1.48
C VAL A 134 1.12 12.08 -2.85
N ALA A 135 1.45 13.10 -3.64
CA ALA A 135 0.94 13.25 -5.01
C ALA A 135 1.39 12.10 -5.92
N LEU A 136 2.63 11.65 -5.80
CA LEU A 136 3.13 10.49 -6.55
C LEU A 136 2.39 9.21 -6.15
N ILE A 137 2.22 8.97 -4.87
CA ILE A 137 1.45 7.81 -4.37
C ILE A 137 0.02 7.85 -4.92
N HIS A 138 -0.61 9.00 -4.89
CA HIS A 138 -1.96 9.18 -5.45
C HIS A 138 -1.99 8.79 -6.93
N GLN A 139 -1.04 9.28 -7.72
CA GLN A 139 -0.94 8.98 -9.14
C GLN A 139 -0.78 7.48 -9.42
N LEU A 140 0.07 6.81 -8.65
CA LEU A 140 0.31 5.37 -8.79
C LEU A 140 -0.93 4.54 -8.40
N LEU A 141 -1.59 4.90 -7.30
CA LEU A 141 -2.83 4.20 -6.89
C LEU A 141 -3.99 4.48 -7.87
N ALA A 142 -4.10 5.69 -8.39
CA ALA A 142 -5.09 6.00 -9.42
C ALA A 142 -4.88 5.15 -10.68
N ARG A 143 -3.63 4.93 -11.06
CA ARG A 143 -3.27 4.03 -12.17
C ARG A 143 -3.69 2.58 -11.88
N LEU A 144 -3.48 2.11 -10.68
CA LEU A 144 -3.92 0.78 -10.24
C LEU A 144 -5.45 0.64 -10.32
N LEU A 145 -6.17 1.63 -9.81
CA LEU A 145 -7.63 1.65 -9.85
C LEU A 145 -8.17 1.69 -11.30
N ALA A 146 -7.53 2.47 -12.17
CA ALA A 146 -7.91 2.57 -13.58
C ALA A 146 -7.69 1.25 -14.32
N ALA A 147 -6.72 0.46 -13.92
CA ALA A 147 -6.46 -0.85 -14.50
C ALA A 147 -7.48 -1.92 -14.04
N GLY A 148 -8.29 -1.64 -13.04
CA GLY A 148 -9.31 -2.57 -12.56
C GLY A 148 -8.78 -3.78 -11.79
N ILE A 149 -7.61 -3.65 -11.21
CA ILE A 149 -6.92 -4.74 -10.50
C ILE A 149 -7.18 -4.68 -9.00
#